data_1ed6fb80ec5eb48bb1cdae7dd5a6db6f
#
_entry.id   1ed6fb80ec5eb48bb1cdae7dd5a6db6f
#
_cell.length_a   1.000
_cell.length_b   1.000
_cell.length_c   1.000
_cell.angle_alpha   90.00
_cell.angle_beta   90.00
_cell.angle_gamma   90.00
#
_symmetry.space_group_name_H-M   'P 1'
#
loop_
_entity.id
_entity.type
_entity.pdbx_description
1 polymer ?
#
loop_
_entity_poly.entity_id
_entity_poly.type
_entity_poly.pdbx_seq_one_letter_code
_entity_poly.pdbx_strand_id
1 'polypeptide(L)'
;MATHTTQTAVGEREDLADVIYRIDPDETPIFSALKKETSNGIFTEWQVQELASASATNYVNEGANATFATPTATARFGNYHQISVKDVAVSGTLEAVDKAGRDREMAYQRVLKSLELRRDIEKSIGDTDVARDASDPRKSASLTCWMTNGSVGAGGSFATGDGTDTITGGTDRALTLALIEDGMQDAWEDGGSPKMLVASATNRANFSDLSATGNLVSNDVNMTAAKATTYVGSTSVYLTDFGTLDVAPSRFMGNDRIFLIDPDFASLCTLQGRNFAEKDIAATGDAEKMQLVTEWSLKVQAPKAHSVIYDLNGS
;
A
#
# COMPACT_ATOMS: atom_id res chain seq x y z
N MET A 1 6.44 51.46 -48.18
CA MET A 1 5.31 51.50 -47.23
C MET A 1 5.75 50.81 -45.94
N ALA A 2 5.67 51.50 -44.81
CA ALA A 2 5.92 50.83 -43.52
C ALA A 2 4.71 49.98 -43.16
N THR A 3 4.90 48.68 -43.01
CA THR A 3 3.84 47.75 -42.65
C THR A 3 3.70 47.72 -41.13
N HIS A 4 2.51 47.85 -40.62
CA HIS A 4 2.23 47.66 -39.19
C HIS A 4 2.29 46.16 -38.88
N THR A 5 3.15 45.75 -38.02
CA THR A 5 3.39 44.33 -37.70
C THR A 5 2.97 44.02 -36.25
N THR A 6 2.77 42.73 -35.95
CA THR A 6 2.49 42.26 -34.57
C THR A 6 3.50 42.74 -33.53
N GLN A 7 4.77 42.99 -33.96
CA GLN A 7 5.80 43.53 -33.09
C GLN A 7 5.60 44.98 -32.67
N THR A 8 4.76 45.72 -33.40
CA THR A 8 4.41 47.12 -33.16
C THR A 8 2.97 47.29 -32.68
N ALA A 9 2.18 46.26 -32.71
CA ALA A 9 0.81 46.25 -32.21
C ALA A 9 0.79 46.24 -30.66
N VAL A 10 -0.15 46.96 -30.08
CA VAL A 10 -0.40 47.00 -28.64
C VAL A 10 -1.76 46.37 -28.38
N GLY A 11 -1.82 45.45 -27.47
CA GLY A 11 -3.08 44.81 -27.04
C GLY A 11 -3.32 43.39 -27.66
N GLU A 12 -2.27 42.73 -28.12
CA GLU A 12 -2.36 41.29 -28.41
C GLU A 12 -2.70 40.51 -27.14
N ARG A 13 -3.67 39.64 -27.23
CA ARG A 13 -4.00 38.70 -26.15
C ARG A 13 -3.01 37.54 -26.13
N GLU A 14 -2.51 37.19 -24.96
CA GLU A 14 -1.76 35.98 -24.76
C GLU A 14 -2.64 34.77 -25.11
N ASP A 15 -2.12 33.86 -25.92
CA ASP A 15 -2.78 32.60 -26.27
C ASP A 15 -2.37 31.53 -25.23
N LEU A 16 -3.10 31.51 -24.10
CA LEU A 16 -2.91 30.56 -23.03
C LEU A 16 -3.91 29.40 -23.20
N ALA A 17 -3.41 28.18 -23.28
CA ALA A 17 -4.25 26.99 -23.35
C ALA A 17 -5.14 26.87 -22.11
N ASP A 18 -6.44 26.64 -22.32
CA ASP A 18 -7.43 26.45 -21.25
C ASP A 18 -7.44 25.02 -20.70
N VAL A 19 -6.25 24.41 -20.59
CA VAL A 19 -6.04 23.06 -20.11
C VAL A 19 -4.82 22.99 -19.20
N ILE A 20 -4.95 22.37 -18.04
CA ILE A 20 -3.85 22.09 -17.14
C ILE A 20 -3.36 20.68 -17.36
N TYR A 21 -2.13 20.52 -17.84
CA TYR A 21 -1.48 19.23 -17.98
C TYR A 21 -0.80 18.86 -16.64
N ARG A 22 -1.10 17.64 -16.15
CA ARG A 22 -0.49 17.11 -14.95
C ARG A 22 0.12 15.73 -15.22
N ILE A 23 1.37 15.54 -14.83
CA ILE A 23 2.08 14.26 -14.87
C ILE A 23 2.60 14.00 -13.46
N ASP A 24 1.76 13.44 -12.62
CA ASP A 24 2.12 13.07 -11.25
C ASP A 24 1.78 11.60 -11.00
N PRO A 25 2.58 10.89 -10.17
CA PRO A 25 2.23 9.55 -9.73
C PRO A 25 1.05 9.64 -8.76
N ASP A 26 -0.09 9.06 -9.10
CA ASP A 26 -1.31 9.04 -8.28
C ASP A 26 -1.83 7.62 -8.01
N GLU A 27 -1.19 6.60 -8.58
CA GLU A 27 -1.52 5.21 -8.35
C GLU A 27 -1.12 4.78 -6.94
N THR A 28 -2.07 4.25 -6.19
CA THR A 28 -1.93 3.77 -4.82
C THR A 28 -2.46 2.34 -4.72
N PRO A 29 -1.65 1.34 -5.12
CA PRO A 29 -2.12 -0.05 -5.25
C PRO A 29 -2.53 -0.66 -3.90
N ILE A 30 -1.78 -0.47 -2.82
CA ILE A 30 -2.13 -1.00 -1.49
C ILE A 30 -3.41 -0.35 -1.00
N PHE A 31 -3.46 1.00 -1.00
CA PHE A 31 -4.65 1.73 -0.57
C PHE A 31 -5.91 1.30 -1.35
N SER A 32 -5.77 1.03 -2.64
CA SER A 32 -6.90 0.64 -3.50
C SER A 32 -7.35 -0.80 -3.28
N ALA A 33 -6.42 -1.71 -3.00
CA ALA A 33 -6.70 -3.13 -2.80
C ALA A 33 -7.31 -3.43 -1.42
N LEU A 34 -6.93 -2.69 -0.38
CA LEU A 34 -7.44 -2.90 0.97
C LEU A 34 -8.93 -2.58 1.09
N LYS A 35 -9.66 -3.41 1.81
CA LYS A 35 -11.06 -3.16 2.17
C LYS A 35 -11.18 -1.89 3.03
N LYS A 36 -12.28 -1.16 2.87
CA LYS A 36 -12.55 0.05 3.65
C LYS A 36 -13.58 -0.27 4.73
N GLU A 37 -13.21 -0.01 5.99
CA GLU A 37 -14.06 -0.19 7.15
C GLU A 37 -14.22 1.14 7.91
N THR A 38 -15.28 1.25 8.71
CA THR A 38 -15.51 2.42 9.56
C THR A 38 -15.38 2.01 11.02
N SER A 39 -14.70 2.82 11.81
CA SER A 39 -14.49 2.64 13.24
C SER A 39 -15.13 3.78 14.03
N ASN A 40 -15.55 3.51 15.26
CA ASN A 40 -16.11 4.51 16.17
C ASN A 40 -15.13 4.92 17.29
N GLY A 41 -13.97 4.28 17.38
CA GLY A 41 -12.97 4.54 18.42
C GLY A 41 -11.63 4.95 17.85
N ILE A 42 -10.81 5.58 18.65
CA ILE A 42 -9.43 5.97 18.32
C ILE A 42 -8.44 4.78 18.29
N PHE A 43 -8.87 3.65 18.84
CA PHE A 43 -8.15 2.39 18.86
C PHE A 43 -9.10 1.32 18.33
N THR A 44 -8.76 0.72 17.20
CA THR A 44 -9.54 -0.36 16.59
C THR A 44 -8.97 -1.68 17.03
N GLU A 45 -9.80 -2.54 17.63
CA GLU A 45 -9.40 -3.85 18.13
C GLU A 45 -10.15 -4.97 17.42
N TRP A 46 -9.51 -6.11 17.31
CA TRP A 46 -10.11 -7.35 16.81
C TRP A 46 -9.53 -8.56 17.52
N GLN A 47 -10.22 -9.69 17.43
CA GLN A 47 -9.79 -10.92 18.03
C GLN A 47 -9.32 -11.89 16.96
N VAL A 48 -8.23 -12.58 17.25
CA VAL A 48 -7.65 -13.64 16.41
C VAL A 48 -7.59 -14.91 17.23
N GLN A 49 -7.93 -16.05 16.61
CA GLN A 49 -7.81 -17.36 17.23
C GLN A 49 -7.23 -18.32 16.21
N GLU A 50 -6.26 -19.09 16.64
CA GLU A 50 -5.65 -20.16 15.87
C GLU A 50 -6.17 -21.52 16.34
N LEU A 51 -6.23 -22.45 15.42
CA LEU A 51 -6.50 -23.85 15.75
C LEU A 51 -5.23 -24.48 16.33
N ALA A 52 -5.41 -25.47 17.21
CA ALA A 52 -4.29 -26.28 17.65
C ALA A 52 -3.69 -27.05 16.45
N SER A 53 -2.39 -27.29 16.52
CA SER A 53 -1.70 -28.08 15.49
C SER A 53 -2.36 -29.44 15.29
N ALA A 54 -2.42 -29.90 14.04
CA ALA A 54 -2.96 -31.21 13.70
C ALA A 54 -2.11 -32.30 14.36
N SER A 55 -2.79 -33.31 14.97
CA SER A 55 -2.13 -34.44 15.61
C SER A 55 -2.38 -35.72 14.80
N ALA A 56 -1.33 -36.35 14.34
CA ALA A 56 -1.39 -37.66 13.68
C ALA A 56 -1.63 -38.82 14.67
N THR A 57 -1.53 -38.59 15.98
CA THR A 57 -1.61 -39.60 17.03
C THR A 57 -2.87 -39.47 17.90
N ASN A 58 -3.92 -38.84 17.35
CA ASN A 58 -5.18 -38.64 18.08
C ASN A 58 -6.05 -39.94 18.03
N TYR A 59 -5.54 -40.99 18.60
CA TYR A 59 -6.25 -42.25 18.80
C TYR A 59 -6.21 -42.66 20.28
N VAL A 60 -7.30 -43.26 20.75
CA VAL A 60 -7.46 -43.67 22.15
C VAL A 60 -7.91 -45.13 22.21
N ASN A 61 -7.68 -45.80 23.33
CA ASN A 61 -8.16 -47.12 23.55
C ASN A 61 -9.69 -47.15 23.69
N GLU A 62 -10.29 -48.23 23.29
CA GLU A 62 -11.70 -48.48 23.53
C GLU A 62 -12.00 -48.48 25.03
N GLY A 63 -13.00 -47.66 25.43
CA GLY A 63 -13.37 -47.48 26.83
C GLY A 63 -12.46 -46.50 27.62
N ALA A 64 -11.56 -45.78 26.95
CA ALA A 64 -10.73 -44.75 27.62
C ALA A 64 -11.61 -43.60 28.16
N ASN A 65 -11.24 -43.10 29.34
CA ASN A 65 -11.87 -41.91 29.92
C ASN A 65 -11.53 -40.65 29.10
N ALA A 66 -12.52 -39.76 28.93
CA ALA A 66 -12.28 -38.46 28.27
C ALA A 66 -11.31 -37.61 29.06
N THR A 67 -10.30 -37.06 28.38
CA THR A 67 -9.38 -36.07 28.93
C THR A 67 -9.78 -34.69 28.43
N PHE A 68 -10.05 -33.76 29.35
CA PHE A 68 -10.47 -32.40 29.00
C PHE A 68 -9.26 -31.50 28.99
N ALA A 69 -8.97 -30.89 27.83
CA ALA A 69 -7.96 -29.83 27.72
C ALA A 69 -8.61 -28.45 27.89
N THR A 70 -7.89 -27.51 28.46
CA THR A 70 -8.35 -26.10 28.52
C THR A 70 -8.27 -25.49 27.12
N PRO A 71 -9.36 -24.92 26.59
CA PRO A 71 -9.31 -24.23 25.30
C PRO A 71 -8.34 -23.04 25.34
N THR A 72 -7.64 -22.82 24.23
CA THR A 72 -6.80 -21.63 24.06
C THR A 72 -7.68 -20.37 23.95
N ALA A 73 -7.36 -19.35 24.73
CA ALA A 73 -8.07 -18.06 24.65
C ALA A 73 -7.74 -17.34 23.32
N THR A 74 -8.68 -16.51 22.86
CA THR A 74 -8.45 -15.63 21.73
C THR A 74 -7.39 -14.57 22.03
N ALA A 75 -6.51 -14.28 21.09
CA ALA A 75 -5.60 -13.14 21.15
C ALA A 75 -6.33 -11.87 20.68
N ARG A 76 -6.04 -10.74 21.34
CA ARG A 76 -6.62 -9.44 20.99
C ARG A 76 -5.55 -8.54 20.40
N PHE A 77 -5.74 -8.17 19.13
CA PHE A 77 -4.89 -7.22 18.41
C PHE A 77 -5.60 -5.88 18.26
N GLY A 78 -4.85 -4.84 18.00
CA GLY A 78 -5.42 -3.52 17.77
C GLY A 78 -4.41 -2.52 17.24
N ASN A 79 -4.91 -1.45 16.64
CA ASN A 79 -4.10 -0.38 16.07
C ASN A 79 -4.71 0.99 16.37
N TYR A 80 -3.85 2.02 16.52
CA TYR A 80 -4.28 3.39 16.75
C TYR A 80 -4.59 4.11 15.45
N HIS A 81 -5.60 4.96 15.49
CA HIS A 81 -5.91 5.85 14.38
C HIS A 81 -4.88 6.99 14.32
N GLN A 82 -4.27 7.13 13.16
CA GLN A 82 -3.38 8.24 12.80
C GLN A 82 -4.18 9.35 12.14
N ILE A 83 -3.87 10.60 12.49
CA ILE A 83 -4.48 11.77 11.86
C ILE A 83 -3.54 12.25 10.76
N SER A 84 -4.04 12.30 9.54
CA SER A 84 -3.32 12.85 8.38
C SER A 84 -4.10 14.03 7.84
N VAL A 85 -3.41 15.14 7.56
CA VAL A 85 -4.03 16.40 7.14
C VAL A 85 -3.33 17.01 5.94
N LYS A 86 -4.10 17.74 5.13
CA LYS A 86 -3.58 18.64 4.10
C LYS A 86 -4.34 19.95 4.18
N ASP A 87 -3.61 21.03 4.23
CA ASP A 87 -4.16 22.38 4.35
C ASP A 87 -4.05 23.12 3.02
N VAL A 88 -5.05 23.95 2.74
CA VAL A 88 -5.10 24.82 1.57
C VAL A 88 -5.55 26.21 2.00
N ALA A 89 -4.89 27.22 1.47
CA ALA A 89 -5.31 28.61 1.59
C ALA A 89 -5.24 29.26 0.20
N VAL A 90 -6.31 29.93 -0.20
CA VAL A 90 -6.41 30.63 -1.48
C VAL A 90 -6.83 32.07 -1.18
N SER A 91 -6.15 33.06 -1.78
CA SER A 91 -6.52 34.46 -1.61
C SER A 91 -7.83 34.78 -2.34
N GLY A 92 -8.64 35.67 -1.77
CA GLY A 92 -9.90 36.10 -2.39
C GLY A 92 -9.68 36.70 -3.77
N THR A 93 -8.58 37.45 -3.97
CA THR A 93 -8.23 37.99 -5.29
C THR A 93 -7.98 36.86 -6.32
N LEU A 94 -7.26 35.80 -5.96
CA LEU A 94 -7.01 34.69 -6.87
C LEU A 94 -8.31 33.93 -7.18
N GLU A 95 -9.21 33.79 -6.22
CA GLU A 95 -10.51 33.14 -6.47
C GLU A 95 -11.41 33.99 -7.38
N ALA A 96 -11.32 35.32 -7.32
CA ALA A 96 -12.13 36.26 -8.11
C ALA A 96 -11.63 36.49 -9.53
N VAL A 97 -10.34 36.31 -9.80
CA VAL A 97 -9.75 36.52 -11.13
C VAL A 97 -10.09 35.34 -12.06
N ASP A 98 -10.41 35.65 -13.33
CA ASP A 98 -10.60 34.68 -14.38
C ASP A 98 -9.29 33.91 -14.67
N LYS A 99 -9.35 32.59 -14.68
CA LYS A 99 -8.19 31.69 -14.74
C LYS A 99 -8.32 30.72 -15.90
N ALA A 100 -7.27 30.53 -16.65
CA ALA A 100 -7.23 29.50 -17.69
C ALA A 100 -7.20 28.10 -17.05
N GLY A 101 -7.99 27.18 -17.59
CA GLY A 101 -8.02 25.77 -17.23
C GLY A 101 -8.74 25.43 -15.92
N ARG A 102 -9.28 26.40 -15.20
CA ARG A 102 -10.07 26.17 -13.98
C ARG A 102 -10.95 27.34 -13.59
N ASP A 103 -12.17 27.08 -13.20
CA ASP A 103 -13.11 28.09 -12.74
C ASP A 103 -12.79 28.55 -11.32
N ARG A 104 -12.65 27.59 -10.40
CA ARG A 104 -12.45 27.81 -8.97
C ARG A 104 -11.16 27.17 -8.49
N GLU A 105 -10.26 27.99 -7.94
CA GLU A 105 -8.98 27.54 -7.44
C GLU A 105 -9.12 26.60 -6.24
N MET A 106 -9.99 26.92 -5.28
CA MET A 106 -10.22 26.12 -4.10
C MET A 106 -10.72 24.71 -4.45
N ALA A 107 -11.65 24.59 -5.42
CA ALA A 107 -12.16 23.29 -5.87
C ALA A 107 -11.05 22.44 -6.52
N TYR A 108 -10.21 23.04 -7.34
CA TYR A 108 -9.08 22.39 -7.96
C TYR A 108 -8.06 21.90 -6.94
N GLN A 109 -7.67 22.75 -5.99
CA GLN A 109 -6.74 22.40 -4.92
C GLN A 109 -7.28 21.30 -4.01
N ARG A 110 -8.58 21.25 -3.76
CA ARG A 110 -9.24 20.18 -3.00
C ARG A 110 -8.98 18.81 -3.61
N VAL A 111 -9.15 18.69 -4.92
CA VAL A 111 -8.90 17.44 -5.64
C VAL A 111 -7.42 17.04 -5.54
N LEU A 112 -6.50 18.00 -5.73
CA LEU A 112 -5.07 17.74 -5.62
C LEU A 112 -4.70 17.25 -4.21
N LYS A 113 -5.18 17.93 -3.16
CA LYS A 113 -4.88 17.56 -1.77
C LYS A 113 -5.47 16.21 -1.38
N SER A 114 -6.60 15.82 -1.94
CA SER A 114 -7.15 14.48 -1.71
C SER A 114 -6.27 13.37 -2.30
N LEU A 115 -5.69 13.59 -3.48
CA LEU A 115 -4.73 12.67 -4.11
C LEU A 115 -3.41 12.62 -3.33
N GLU A 116 -2.88 13.78 -2.92
CA GLU A 116 -1.69 13.84 -2.08
C GLU A 116 -1.87 13.06 -0.77
N LEU A 117 -3.03 13.20 -0.12
CA LEU A 117 -3.33 12.50 1.13
C LEU A 117 -3.39 10.98 0.95
N ARG A 118 -3.93 10.50 -0.18
CA ARG A 118 -3.90 9.06 -0.52
C ARG A 118 -2.48 8.56 -0.69
N ARG A 119 -1.61 9.32 -1.35
CA ARG A 119 -0.18 8.96 -1.51
C ARG A 119 0.55 8.92 -0.17
N ASP A 120 0.25 9.85 0.73
CA ASP A 120 0.83 9.87 2.08
C ASP A 120 0.42 8.62 2.88
N ILE A 121 -0.85 8.20 2.77
CA ILE A 121 -1.35 6.98 3.40
C ILE A 121 -0.66 5.75 2.81
N GLU A 122 -0.58 5.64 1.49
CA GLU A 122 0.11 4.54 0.79
C GLU A 122 1.56 4.42 1.26
N LYS A 123 2.27 5.54 1.30
CA LYS A 123 3.65 5.60 1.76
C LYS A 123 3.80 5.22 3.25
N SER A 124 2.90 5.68 4.09
CA SER A 124 2.89 5.35 5.51
C SER A 124 2.63 3.87 5.78
N ILE A 125 1.86 3.19 4.92
CA ILE A 125 1.60 1.77 5.04
C ILE A 125 2.77 0.93 4.55
N GLY A 126 3.35 1.26 3.38
CA GLY A 126 4.27 0.39 2.66
C GLY A 126 5.76 0.72 2.80
N ASP A 127 6.12 1.98 3.05
CA ASP A 127 7.52 2.44 3.03
C ASP A 127 8.11 2.67 4.43
N THR A 128 7.29 2.69 5.48
CA THR A 128 7.75 2.98 6.83
C THR A 128 7.77 1.75 7.72
N ASP A 129 8.65 1.75 8.72
CA ASP A 129 8.74 0.75 9.78
C ASP A 129 8.37 1.42 11.10
N VAL A 130 7.09 1.70 11.27
CA VAL A 130 6.56 2.42 12.42
C VAL A 130 5.61 1.53 13.20
N ALA A 131 5.95 1.22 14.44
CA ALA A 131 5.08 0.56 15.39
C ALA A 131 3.93 1.46 15.83
N ARG A 132 2.81 0.87 16.25
CA ARG A 132 1.68 1.63 16.80
C ARG A 132 2.10 2.42 18.03
N ASP A 133 1.65 3.66 18.13
CA ASP A 133 1.96 4.54 19.25
C ASP A 133 0.71 5.32 19.69
N ALA A 134 0.44 5.29 21.00
CA ALA A 134 -0.67 6.02 21.60
C ALA A 134 -0.33 7.48 21.91
N SER A 135 0.97 7.82 21.96
CA SER A 135 1.43 9.17 22.28
C SER A 135 1.07 10.17 21.18
N ASP A 136 0.94 11.43 21.52
CA ASP A 136 0.63 12.49 20.58
C ASP A 136 1.91 13.01 19.89
N PRO A 137 2.00 12.94 18.54
CA PRO A 137 0.98 12.47 17.60
C PRO A 137 0.86 10.94 17.54
N ARG A 138 -0.38 10.45 17.60
CA ARG A 138 -0.66 9.01 17.47
C ARG A 138 -0.21 8.47 16.12
N LYS A 139 0.32 7.24 16.15
CA LYS A 139 0.81 6.55 14.94
C LYS A 139 0.08 5.23 14.74
N SER A 140 -0.32 4.99 13.50
CA SER A 140 -0.78 3.68 13.05
C SER A 140 0.43 2.80 12.74
N ALA A 141 0.40 1.55 13.16
CA ALA A 141 1.42 0.59 12.75
C ALA A 141 1.41 0.41 11.23
N SER A 142 2.60 0.43 10.63
CA SER A 142 2.82 0.13 9.22
C SER A 142 2.63 -1.37 8.92
N LEU A 143 2.62 -1.73 7.64
CA LEU A 143 2.38 -3.11 7.22
C LEU A 143 3.47 -4.07 7.74
N THR A 144 4.72 -3.62 7.82
CA THR A 144 5.87 -4.40 8.32
C THR A 144 5.69 -4.89 9.77
N CYS A 145 4.98 -4.13 10.61
CA CYS A 145 4.74 -4.51 12.00
C CYS A 145 3.79 -5.71 12.18
N TRP A 146 3.12 -6.10 11.10
CA TRP A 146 2.17 -7.21 11.09
C TRP A 146 2.72 -8.45 10.39
N MET A 147 3.93 -8.37 9.80
CA MET A 147 4.51 -9.45 9.02
C MET A 147 5.28 -10.41 9.91
N THR A 148 4.82 -11.66 9.95
CA THR A 148 5.44 -12.75 10.70
C THR A 148 6.03 -13.81 9.80
N ASN A 149 5.67 -13.81 8.51
CA ASN A 149 6.04 -14.82 7.53
C ASN A 149 6.86 -14.23 6.40
N GLY A 150 7.63 -15.05 5.74
CA GLY A 150 8.42 -14.69 4.58
C GLY A 150 9.92 -14.81 4.82
N SER A 151 10.69 -13.83 4.40
CA SER A 151 12.14 -13.92 4.45
C SER A 151 12.80 -12.60 4.81
N VAL A 152 13.63 -12.63 5.83
CA VAL A 152 14.45 -11.50 6.31
C VAL A 152 15.94 -11.84 6.08
N GLY A 153 16.77 -10.84 5.86
CA GLY A 153 18.20 -11.02 5.67
C GLY A 153 18.90 -11.63 6.89
N ALA A 154 20.11 -12.16 6.68
CA ALA A 154 20.85 -12.80 7.76
C ALA A 154 21.09 -11.85 8.95
N GLY A 155 20.71 -12.26 10.14
CA GLY A 155 20.76 -11.48 11.38
C GLY A 155 19.55 -10.59 11.64
N GLY A 156 18.60 -10.50 10.70
CA GLY A 156 17.32 -9.84 10.91
C GLY A 156 16.29 -10.73 11.63
N SER A 157 15.16 -10.15 12.03
CA SER A 157 14.03 -10.87 12.64
C SER A 157 12.70 -10.25 12.23
N PHE A 158 11.66 -11.08 12.16
CA PHE A 158 10.28 -10.62 11.95
C PHE A 158 9.77 -9.86 13.17
N ALA A 159 8.75 -9.05 12.93
CA ALA A 159 7.92 -8.47 13.98
C ALA A 159 7.09 -9.55 14.69
N THR A 160 6.58 -9.24 15.89
CA THR A 160 5.68 -10.14 16.63
C THR A 160 4.29 -10.29 15.99
N GLY A 161 3.94 -9.42 15.04
CA GLY A 161 2.67 -9.45 14.31
C GLY A 161 1.50 -8.86 15.09
N ASP A 162 1.76 -8.14 16.16
CA ASP A 162 0.73 -7.48 16.98
C ASP A 162 0.74 -5.94 16.82
N GLY A 163 1.64 -5.40 16.00
CA GLY A 163 1.79 -3.98 15.72
C GLY A 163 2.58 -3.19 16.75
N THR A 164 3.16 -3.84 17.77
CA THR A 164 3.93 -3.16 18.84
C THR A 164 5.41 -2.99 18.52
N ASP A 165 5.92 -3.78 17.62
CA ASP A 165 7.31 -3.77 17.16
C ASP A 165 7.41 -3.78 15.64
N THR A 166 8.61 -3.67 15.12
CA THR A 166 8.90 -3.63 13.69
C THR A 166 9.86 -4.76 13.32
N ILE A 167 9.93 -5.09 12.04
CA ILE A 167 10.98 -5.97 11.52
C ILE A 167 12.35 -5.36 11.86
N THR A 168 13.27 -6.19 12.34
CA THR A 168 14.67 -5.82 12.46
C THR A 168 15.39 -6.24 11.21
N GLY A 169 15.97 -5.28 10.49
CA GLY A 169 16.73 -5.53 9.26
C GLY A 169 17.99 -6.35 9.50
N GLY A 170 18.32 -7.17 8.54
CA GLY A 170 19.54 -7.98 8.48
C GLY A 170 20.50 -7.53 7.39
N THR A 171 21.18 -8.49 6.78
CA THR A 171 22.09 -8.21 5.67
C THR A 171 21.32 -8.15 4.34
N ASP A 172 21.56 -7.10 3.58
CA ASP A 172 20.97 -6.91 2.25
C ASP A 172 21.36 -8.04 1.29
N ARG A 173 20.41 -8.45 0.46
CA ARG A 173 20.57 -9.54 -0.50
C ARG A 173 19.85 -9.29 -1.81
N ALA A 174 20.26 -9.97 -2.85
CA ALA A 174 19.58 -9.90 -4.14
C ALA A 174 18.23 -10.64 -4.08
N LEU A 175 17.24 -10.12 -4.81
CA LEU A 175 15.97 -10.80 -5.02
C LEU A 175 16.20 -12.10 -5.80
N THR A 176 15.59 -13.19 -5.36
CA THR A 176 15.53 -14.46 -6.08
C THR A 176 14.08 -14.96 -6.14
N LEU A 177 13.78 -15.81 -7.14
CA LEU A 177 12.45 -16.44 -7.23
C LEU A 177 12.17 -17.33 -6.03
N ALA A 178 13.17 -18.04 -5.53
CA ALA A 178 13.04 -18.88 -4.34
C ALA A 178 12.53 -18.09 -3.12
N LEU A 179 12.95 -16.85 -2.92
CA LEU A 179 12.46 -16.03 -1.81
C LEU A 179 10.96 -15.71 -1.93
N ILE A 180 10.46 -15.60 -3.14
CA ILE A 180 9.02 -15.36 -3.38
C ILE A 180 8.24 -16.64 -3.15
N GLU A 181 8.76 -17.76 -3.63
CA GLU A 181 8.15 -19.09 -3.44
C GLU A 181 8.14 -19.49 -1.96
N ASP A 182 9.25 -19.29 -1.24
CA ASP A 182 9.35 -19.50 0.21
C ASP A 182 8.31 -18.65 0.95
N GLY A 183 8.19 -17.35 0.61
CA GLY A 183 7.20 -16.48 1.23
C GLY A 183 5.76 -16.88 0.94
N MET A 184 5.48 -17.42 -0.25
CA MET A 184 4.16 -18.00 -0.59
C MET A 184 3.90 -19.27 0.17
N GLN A 185 4.91 -20.15 0.29
CA GLN A 185 4.81 -21.40 1.04
C GLN A 185 4.53 -21.14 2.50
N ASP A 186 5.29 -20.26 3.15
CA ASP A 186 5.10 -19.92 4.57
C ASP A 186 3.67 -19.41 4.85
N ALA A 187 3.16 -18.50 4.01
CA ALA A 187 1.80 -18.01 4.15
C ALA A 187 0.76 -19.10 3.92
N TRP A 188 1.00 -20.02 2.97
CA TRP A 188 0.10 -21.13 2.67
C TRP A 188 0.09 -22.18 3.80
N GLU A 189 1.24 -22.48 4.39
CA GLU A 189 1.34 -23.42 5.53
C GLU A 189 0.55 -22.91 6.75
N ASP A 190 0.52 -21.60 6.95
CA ASP A 190 -0.28 -20.93 8.00
C ASP A 190 -1.76 -20.72 7.60
N GLY A 191 -2.18 -21.17 6.41
CA GLY A 191 -3.56 -21.11 5.93
C GLY A 191 -3.93 -19.82 5.19
N GLY A 192 -2.99 -18.96 4.87
CA GLY A 192 -3.17 -17.79 4.03
C GLY A 192 -3.11 -18.12 2.53
N SER A 193 -3.51 -17.16 1.71
CA SER A 193 -3.41 -17.27 0.25
C SER A 193 -3.17 -15.87 -0.33
N PRO A 194 -1.93 -15.38 -0.26
CA PRO A 194 -1.59 -14.08 -0.84
C PRO A 194 -1.95 -14.02 -2.32
N LYS A 195 -2.60 -12.95 -2.74
CA LYS A 195 -3.07 -12.73 -4.12
C LYS A 195 -2.35 -11.60 -4.83
N MET A 196 -1.69 -10.73 -4.07
CA MET A 196 -1.09 -9.51 -4.57
C MET A 196 0.37 -9.41 -4.13
N LEU A 197 1.28 -9.23 -5.10
CA LEU A 197 2.67 -8.89 -4.86
C LEU A 197 2.85 -7.39 -5.09
N VAL A 198 3.26 -6.66 -4.06
CA VAL A 198 3.56 -5.23 -4.16
C VAL A 198 5.05 -5.02 -4.05
N ALA A 199 5.62 -4.34 -5.04
CA ALA A 199 7.04 -4.08 -5.14
C ALA A 199 7.31 -2.65 -5.61
N SER A 200 8.48 -2.12 -5.25
CA SER A 200 9.00 -0.87 -5.83
C SER A 200 9.33 -1.04 -7.31
N ALA A 201 9.58 0.07 -8.01
CA ALA A 201 9.93 0.04 -9.43
C ALA A 201 11.19 -0.80 -9.70
N THR A 202 12.20 -0.69 -8.84
CA THR A 202 13.46 -1.45 -8.95
C THR A 202 13.23 -2.95 -8.75
N ASN A 203 12.55 -3.32 -7.66
CA ASN A 203 12.25 -4.72 -7.39
C ASN A 203 11.31 -5.33 -8.44
N ARG A 204 10.43 -4.51 -9.00
CA ARG A 204 9.57 -4.94 -10.12
C ARG A 204 10.38 -5.25 -11.38
N ALA A 205 11.40 -4.44 -11.70
CA ALA A 205 12.30 -4.70 -12.81
C ALA A 205 13.13 -5.98 -12.56
N ASN A 206 13.73 -6.11 -11.37
CA ASN A 206 14.48 -7.30 -10.96
C ASN A 206 13.60 -8.57 -11.05
N PHE A 207 12.35 -8.50 -10.61
CA PHE A 207 11.42 -9.62 -10.74
C PHE A 207 11.15 -10.00 -12.20
N SER A 208 10.99 -9.02 -13.08
CA SER A 208 10.78 -9.28 -14.51
C SER A 208 12.03 -9.93 -15.16
N ASP A 209 13.22 -9.50 -14.78
CA ASP A 209 14.48 -10.07 -15.27
C ASP A 209 14.68 -11.52 -14.78
N LEU A 210 14.35 -11.79 -13.52
CA LEU A 210 14.37 -13.15 -12.96
C LEU A 210 13.40 -14.07 -13.68
N SER A 211 12.18 -13.61 -13.96
CA SER A 211 11.18 -14.39 -14.65
C SER A 211 11.57 -14.69 -16.09
N ALA A 212 12.24 -13.75 -16.78
CA ALA A 212 12.76 -13.93 -18.13
C ALA A 212 13.94 -14.92 -18.19
N THR A 213 14.82 -14.88 -17.18
CA THR A 213 16.02 -15.77 -17.11
C THR A 213 15.66 -17.18 -16.66
N GLY A 214 14.64 -17.33 -15.83
CA GLY A 214 14.21 -18.62 -15.25
C GLY A 214 13.38 -19.50 -16.15
N ASN A 215 13.24 -19.22 -17.45
CA ASN A 215 12.39 -19.97 -18.39
C ASN A 215 10.90 -20.02 -17.96
N LEU A 216 10.47 -19.11 -17.10
CA LEU A 216 9.09 -18.99 -16.58
C LEU A 216 8.17 -18.27 -17.55
N VAL A 217 8.67 -17.78 -18.68
CA VAL A 217 7.85 -17.27 -19.75
C VAL A 217 7.14 -18.46 -20.37
N SER A 218 5.99 -18.73 -19.83
CA SER A 218 5.10 -19.77 -20.27
C SER A 218 4.91 -19.72 -21.77
N ASN A 219 5.09 -20.84 -22.36
CA ASN A 219 4.90 -21.35 -23.69
C ASN A 219 3.55 -21.01 -24.38
N ASP A 220 2.85 -20.01 -24.01
CA ASP A 220 1.58 -19.70 -24.66
C ASP A 220 1.65 -18.64 -25.77
N VAL A 221 2.87 -18.24 -26.11
CA VAL A 221 3.05 -17.60 -27.42
C VAL A 221 3.30 -18.73 -28.42
N ASN A 222 2.26 -19.17 -29.08
CA ASN A 222 2.31 -19.97 -30.29
C ASN A 222 3.13 -19.17 -31.33
N MET A 223 4.46 -19.26 -31.23
CA MET A 223 5.37 -18.68 -32.18
C MET A 223 5.28 -19.48 -33.48
N THR A 224 4.25 -19.20 -34.25
CA THR A 224 4.28 -19.48 -35.69
C THR A 224 5.34 -18.58 -36.27
N ALA A 225 6.43 -19.20 -36.71
CA ALA A 225 7.76 -18.66 -37.04
C ALA A 225 7.81 -17.55 -38.13
N ALA A 226 6.81 -16.76 -38.34
CA ALA A 226 6.80 -15.84 -39.47
C ALA A 226 6.49 -14.37 -39.17
N LYS A 227 6.06 -13.97 -37.99
CA LYS A 227 5.62 -12.56 -37.83
C LYS A 227 5.52 -11.99 -36.41
N ALA A 228 6.40 -12.23 -35.50
CA ALA A 228 6.26 -11.43 -34.29
C ALA A 228 7.60 -11.21 -33.59
N THR A 229 8.04 -10.00 -33.67
CA THR A 229 8.99 -9.44 -32.74
C THR A 229 8.17 -8.77 -31.60
N THR A 230 7.39 -9.54 -30.85
CA THR A 230 6.81 -9.04 -29.61
C THR A 230 7.68 -9.52 -28.47
N TYR A 231 8.52 -8.64 -27.96
CA TYR A 231 9.26 -8.86 -26.72
C TYR A 231 8.33 -8.57 -25.54
N VAL A 232 7.97 -9.60 -24.79
CA VAL A 232 7.22 -9.43 -23.53
C VAL A 232 8.22 -9.29 -22.40
N GLY A 233 8.49 -8.08 -22.00
CA GLY A 233 9.43 -7.72 -20.93
C GLY A 233 8.80 -7.53 -19.57
N SER A 234 7.52 -7.89 -19.36
CA SER A 234 6.88 -7.71 -18.06
C SER A 234 5.90 -8.83 -17.74
N THR A 235 5.87 -9.23 -16.47
CA THR A 235 4.93 -10.22 -15.93
C THR A 235 3.92 -9.49 -15.05
N SER A 236 2.64 -9.51 -15.40
CA SER A 236 1.58 -8.91 -14.57
C SER A 236 0.97 -9.91 -13.59
N VAL A 237 1.01 -11.19 -13.93
CA VAL A 237 0.52 -12.30 -13.10
C VAL A 237 1.64 -13.33 -12.99
N TYR A 238 1.92 -13.75 -11.78
CA TYR A 238 2.89 -14.81 -11.50
C TYR A 238 2.15 -16.02 -10.92
N LEU A 239 2.33 -17.17 -11.54
CA LEU A 239 1.77 -18.44 -11.10
C LEU A 239 2.83 -19.18 -10.29
N THR A 240 2.54 -19.42 -9.01
CA THR A 240 3.33 -20.24 -8.11
C THR A 240 2.64 -21.59 -7.87
N ASP A 241 3.33 -22.53 -7.23
CA ASP A 241 2.74 -23.81 -6.83
C ASP A 241 1.62 -23.64 -5.79
N PHE A 242 1.61 -22.50 -5.07
CA PHE A 242 0.68 -22.20 -3.98
C PHE A 242 -0.44 -21.21 -4.36
N GLY A 243 -0.41 -20.67 -5.56
CA GLY A 243 -1.44 -19.73 -6.02
C GLY A 243 -0.97 -18.77 -7.09
N THR A 244 -1.84 -17.84 -7.44
CA THR A 244 -1.56 -16.79 -8.43
C THR A 244 -1.36 -15.44 -7.73
N LEU A 245 -0.32 -14.73 -8.11
CA LEU A 245 0.01 -13.39 -7.63
C LEU A 245 -0.20 -12.35 -8.73
N ASP A 246 -1.01 -11.35 -8.45
CA ASP A 246 -1.08 -10.14 -9.25
C ASP A 246 0.06 -9.19 -8.86
N VAL A 247 0.92 -8.87 -9.80
CA VAL A 247 2.12 -8.06 -9.53
C VAL A 247 1.83 -6.58 -9.75
N ALA A 248 1.71 -5.83 -8.66
CA ALA A 248 1.42 -4.40 -8.66
C ALA A 248 2.65 -3.57 -8.26
N PRO A 249 3.17 -2.72 -9.13
CA PRO A 249 4.22 -1.79 -8.76
C PRO A 249 3.65 -0.63 -7.94
N SER A 250 4.30 -0.29 -6.81
CA SER A 250 4.03 0.92 -6.05
C SER A 250 5.22 1.87 -6.11
N ARG A 251 4.94 3.14 -6.41
CA ARG A 251 5.97 4.20 -6.47
C ARG A 251 6.31 4.77 -5.10
N PHE A 252 5.52 4.41 -4.10
CA PHE A 252 5.62 4.91 -2.73
C PHE A 252 6.13 3.87 -1.76
N MET A 253 6.80 2.84 -2.25
CA MET A 253 7.31 1.72 -1.49
C MET A 253 8.84 1.71 -1.50
N GLY A 254 9.45 1.30 -0.37
CA GLY A 254 10.91 1.14 -0.25
C GLY A 254 11.46 0.08 -1.19
N ASN A 255 12.74 0.24 -1.57
CA ASN A 255 13.43 -0.72 -2.44
C ASN A 255 13.97 -1.94 -1.69
N ASP A 256 13.90 -1.91 -0.37
CA ASP A 256 14.42 -2.93 0.54
C ASP A 256 13.44 -4.07 0.80
N ARG A 257 12.21 -3.97 0.24
CA ARG A 257 11.12 -4.91 0.56
C ARG A 257 10.17 -5.21 -0.59
N ILE A 258 9.51 -6.37 -0.47
CA ILE A 258 8.38 -6.79 -1.30
C ILE A 258 7.32 -7.35 -0.35
N PHE A 259 6.05 -6.99 -0.54
CA PHE A 259 4.94 -7.56 0.21
C PHE A 259 4.14 -8.54 -0.64
N LEU A 260 3.80 -9.66 -0.03
CA LEU A 260 2.82 -10.63 -0.53
C LEU A 260 1.58 -10.50 0.35
N ILE A 261 0.52 -9.93 -0.20
CA ILE A 261 -0.66 -9.52 0.57
C ILE A 261 -1.88 -10.34 0.14
N ASP A 262 -2.65 -10.79 1.10
CA ASP A 262 -4.04 -11.21 0.88
C ASP A 262 -4.98 -10.04 1.25
N PRO A 263 -5.58 -9.35 0.26
CA PRO A 263 -6.47 -8.23 0.52
C PRO A 263 -7.73 -8.59 1.29
N ASP A 264 -8.03 -9.89 1.40
CA ASP A 264 -9.21 -10.35 2.14
C ASP A 264 -9.03 -10.25 3.66
N PHE A 265 -7.79 -10.31 4.14
CA PHE A 265 -7.42 -10.24 5.55
C PHE A 265 -6.78 -8.91 5.97
N ALA A 266 -6.85 -7.89 5.13
CA ALA A 266 -6.39 -6.56 5.48
C ALA A 266 -7.43 -5.49 5.11
N SER A 267 -7.60 -4.49 5.98
CA SER A 267 -8.54 -3.39 5.76
C SER A 267 -7.99 -2.08 6.29
N LEU A 268 -8.44 -0.99 5.69
CA LEU A 268 -8.19 0.36 6.15
C LEU A 268 -9.41 0.85 6.92
N CYS A 269 -9.26 0.99 8.23
CA CYS A 269 -10.30 1.51 9.10
C CYS A 269 -10.21 3.02 9.16
N THR A 270 -11.32 3.72 8.92
CA THR A 270 -11.42 5.17 9.05
C THR A 270 -12.40 5.53 10.16
N LEU A 271 -12.07 6.58 10.90
CA LEU A 271 -12.96 7.06 11.96
C LEU A 271 -14.24 7.65 11.34
N GLN A 272 -15.39 7.30 11.89
CA GLN A 272 -16.67 7.77 11.39
C GLN A 272 -16.72 9.29 11.31
N GLY A 273 -17.11 9.82 10.14
CA GLY A 273 -17.19 11.25 9.87
C GLY A 273 -15.83 11.94 9.64
N ARG A 274 -14.71 11.20 9.64
CA ARG A 274 -13.36 11.76 9.42
C ARG A 274 -12.61 11.06 8.28
N ASN A 275 -13.34 10.56 7.30
CA ASN A 275 -12.76 9.99 6.09
C ASN A 275 -12.72 11.05 4.99
N PHE A 276 -11.56 11.60 4.70
CA PHE A 276 -11.38 12.73 3.79
C PHE A 276 -12.36 13.88 4.10
N ALA A 277 -12.55 14.15 5.40
CA ALA A 277 -13.46 15.17 5.86
C ALA A 277 -12.88 16.56 5.59
N GLU A 278 -13.71 17.41 5.00
CA GLU A 278 -13.38 18.81 4.77
C GLU A 278 -13.79 19.66 5.97
N LYS A 279 -12.91 20.56 6.36
CA LYS A 279 -13.15 21.51 7.42
C LYS A 279 -12.76 22.91 6.93
N ASP A 280 -13.74 23.77 6.86
CA ASP A 280 -13.49 25.19 6.62
C ASP A 280 -12.83 25.81 7.85
N ILE A 281 -11.74 26.51 7.64
CA ILE A 281 -11.00 27.21 8.67
C ILE A 281 -11.33 28.68 8.59
N ALA A 282 -11.53 29.32 9.75
CA ALA A 282 -11.82 30.74 9.81
C ALA A 282 -10.76 31.57 9.04
N ALA A 283 -11.24 32.44 8.18
CA ALA A 283 -10.38 33.33 7.41
C ALA A 283 -9.63 34.30 8.33
N THR A 284 -8.32 34.40 8.12
CA THR A 284 -7.51 35.50 8.67
C THR A 284 -7.04 36.34 7.50
N GLY A 285 -7.63 37.54 7.32
CA GLY A 285 -7.42 38.36 6.13
C GLY A 285 -8.30 37.87 4.95
N ASP A 286 -7.99 38.36 3.75
CA ASP A 286 -8.73 38.04 2.51
C ASP A 286 -8.22 36.72 1.91
N ALA A 287 -8.59 35.60 2.56
CA ALA A 287 -8.25 34.25 2.09
C ALA A 287 -9.29 33.22 2.52
N GLU A 288 -9.67 32.33 1.62
CA GLU A 288 -10.40 31.10 1.94
C GLU A 288 -9.41 30.03 2.40
N LYS A 289 -9.74 29.32 3.48
CA LYS A 289 -8.88 28.28 4.07
C LYS A 289 -9.69 27.02 4.30
N MET A 290 -9.12 25.90 3.89
CA MET A 290 -9.71 24.58 4.05
C MET A 290 -8.65 23.61 4.57
N GLN A 291 -9.06 22.72 5.45
CA GLN A 291 -8.28 21.57 5.90
C GLN A 291 -8.98 20.29 5.50
N LEU A 292 -8.25 19.41 4.81
CA LEU A 292 -8.68 18.05 4.52
C LEU A 292 -8.08 17.11 5.57
N VAL A 293 -8.93 16.40 6.29
CA VAL A 293 -8.53 15.54 7.41
C VAL A 293 -8.96 14.11 7.15
N THR A 294 -8.05 13.17 7.33
CA THR A 294 -8.35 11.74 7.39
C THR A 294 -7.80 11.16 8.68
N GLU A 295 -8.64 10.45 9.41
CA GLU A 295 -8.23 9.71 10.60
C GLU A 295 -8.41 8.21 10.32
N TRP A 296 -7.30 7.49 10.24
CA TRP A 296 -7.25 6.14 9.71
C TRP A 296 -6.31 5.24 10.49
N SER A 297 -6.55 3.93 10.41
CA SER A 297 -5.64 2.91 10.92
C SER A 297 -5.63 1.69 9.99
N LEU A 298 -4.49 1.00 9.94
CA LEU A 298 -4.36 -0.27 9.25
C LEU A 298 -4.83 -1.40 10.19
N LYS A 299 -5.74 -2.24 9.69
CA LYS A 299 -6.21 -3.44 10.39
C LYS A 299 -5.78 -4.67 9.59
N VAL A 300 -4.92 -5.49 10.16
CA VAL A 300 -4.48 -6.76 9.61
C VAL A 300 -5.13 -7.87 10.44
N GLN A 301 -6.14 -8.51 9.87
CA GLN A 301 -7.00 -9.45 10.59
C GLN A 301 -6.30 -10.78 10.86
N ALA A 302 -5.45 -11.22 9.94
CA ALA A 302 -4.66 -12.43 10.05
C ALA A 302 -3.21 -12.14 9.62
N PRO A 303 -2.32 -11.77 10.53
CA PRO A 303 -0.91 -11.46 10.22
C PRO A 303 -0.21 -12.56 9.42
N LYS A 304 -0.47 -13.82 9.75
CA LYS A 304 0.11 -14.99 9.09
C LYS A 304 -0.38 -15.25 7.66
N ALA A 305 -1.48 -14.59 7.24
CA ALA A 305 -1.96 -14.68 5.86
C ALA A 305 -1.14 -13.85 4.86
N HIS A 306 -0.22 -13.05 5.37
CA HIS A 306 0.64 -12.17 4.59
C HIS A 306 2.09 -12.60 4.74
N SER A 307 2.92 -12.16 3.80
CA SER A 307 4.35 -12.45 3.83
C SER A 307 5.15 -11.24 3.35
N VAL A 308 6.38 -11.12 3.79
CA VAL A 308 7.30 -10.06 3.38
C VAL A 308 8.66 -10.65 3.01
N ILE A 309 9.24 -10.10 1.96
CA ILE A 309 10.64 -10.30 1.63
C ILE A 309 11.35 -9.00 1.95
N TYR A 310 12.20 -9.01 2.95
CA TYR A 310 12.85 -7.84 3.51
C TYR A 310 14.38 -7.91 3.31
N ASP A 311 15.09 -6.80 3.48
CA ASP A 311 16.53 -6.67 3.24
C ASP A 311 16.94 -7.01 1.80
N LEU A 312 16.22 -6.41 0.85
CA LEU A 312 16.60 -6.48 -0.56
C LEU A 312 17.55 -5.33 -0.88
N ASN A 313 18.66 -5.64 -1.60
CA ASN A 313 19.48 -4.60 -2.18
C ASN A 313 18.74 -4.01 -3.39
N GLY A 314 18.24 -2.81 -3.25
CA GLY A 314 17.50 -2.08 -4.30
C GLY A 314 18.39 -1.58 -5.45
N SER A 315 19.45 -2.30 -5.79
CA SER A 315 20.39 -1.95 -6.87
C SER A 315 20.25 -2.86 -8.08
#